data_f53d59ae2e03b495bdc6ca02b33b151f
#
_entry.id   f53d59ae2e03b495bdc6ca02b33b151f
#
_cell.length_a   1.000
_cell.length_b   1.000
_cell.length_c   1.000
_cell.angle_alpha   90.00
_cell.angle_beta   90.00
_cell.angle_gamma   90.00
#
_symmetry.space_group_name_H-M   'P 1'
#
loop_
_entity.id
_entity.type
_entity.pdbx_description
1 polymer ?
#
loop_
_entity_poly.entity_id
_entity_poly.type
_entity_poly.pdbx_seq_one_letter_code
_entity_poly.pdbx_strand_id
1 'polypeptide(L)'
;DPVKQEEVWRAAHSTLHNGGVMSTAGNLVFQGNIDESFDAYNAETGEELWSFDAQTSILAPPISFEVDGEQHIAVAVGYGSSTALWQSDQINPDGTKQNISRILAFRLGGSAVLPDRPELITATEPAAEPFGSDEDVEAGRFAYAANCGGCHGGAARGNNLLPDLRYSAYAASAEAWNSVVIGGALVDKGMVSFEARIDPEEAEFIRAYVVDQAHADPDAEAL
;
A
#
# COMPACT_ATOMS: atom_id res chain seq x y z
N ASP A 1 -17.32 25.75 7.77
CA ASP A 1 -17.02 27.09 8.34
C ASP A 1 -16.74 26.94 9.85
N PRO A 2 -15.47 27.10 10.30
CA PRO A 2 -15.10 26.90 11.70
C PRO A 2 -15.66 28.01 12.63
N VAL A 3 -15.98 29.18 12.09
CA VAL A 3 -16.52 30.31 12.88
C VAL A 3 -18.00 30.08 13.15
N LYS A 4 -18.75 29.62 12.16
CA LYS A 4 -20.18 29.33 12.28
C LYS A 4 -20.43 27.91 12.79
N GLN A 5 -19.41 27.03 12.76
CA GLN A 5 -19.52 25.59 13.08
C GLN A 5 -20.57 24.88 12.21
N GLU A 6 -20.59 25.24 10.92
CA GLU A 6 -21.52 24.71 9.94
C GLU A 6 -20.75 24.04 8.80
N GLU A 7 -21.29 22.93 8.29
CA GLU A 7 -20.82 22.34 7.03
C GLU A 7 -21.23 23.25 5.88
N VAL A 8 -20.27 23.63 5.04
CA VAL A 8 -20.52 24.46 3.85
C VAL A 8 -20.73 23.57 2.62
N TRP A 9 -19.87 22.59 2.44
CA TRP A 9 -19.98 21.56 1.40
C TRP A 9 -19.21 20.30 1.80
N ARG A 10 -19.40 19.23 1.06
CA ARG A 10 -18.74 17.95 1.27
C ARG A 10 -18.39 17.29 -0.07
N ALA A 11 -17.14 16.87 -0.24
CA ALA A 11 -16.75 15.93 -1.27
C ALA A 11 -16.81 14.51 -0.69
N ALA A 12 -17.57 13.63 -1.34
CA ALA A 12 -17.69 12.22 -0.91
C ALA A 12 -16.58 11.40 -1.56
N HIS A 13 -15.90 10.57 -0.76
CA HIS A 13 -14.90 9.63 -1.23
C HIS A 13 -15.35 8.20 -0.96
N SER A 14 -14.97 7.29 -1.87
CA SER A 14 -15.29 5.85 -1.75
C SER A 14 -14.43 5.12 -0.72
N THR A 15 -13.37 5.77 -0.24
CA THR A 15 -12.34 5.19 0.63
C THR A 15 -12.22 5.94 1.95
N LEU A 16 -11.74 5.24 2.99
CA LEU A 16 -11.64 5.79 4.35
C LEU A 16 -10.51 6.78 4.55
N HIS A 17 -9.44 6.70 3.74
CA HIS A 17 -8.24 7.50 3.90
C HIS A 17 -7.89 8.19 2.59
N ASN A 18 -7.60 9.48 2.69
CA ASN A 18 -7.16 10.31 1.58
C ASN A 18 -5.99 11.16 2.04
N GLY A 19 -5.30 11.77 1.08
CA GLY A 19 -4.23 12.73 1.34
C GLY A 19 -4.74 13.97 2.07
N GLY A 20 -3.80 14.76 2.59
CA GLY A 20 -4.12 16.05 3.17
C GLY A 20 -4.62 17.04 2.11
N VAL A 21 -5.25 18.11 2.57
CA VAL A 21 -5.79 19.16 1.71
C VAL A 21 -4.91 20.40 1.73
N MET A 22 -4.90 21.18 0.65
CA MET A 22 -4.27 22.49 0.55
C MET A 22 -5.23 23.45 -0.13
N SER A 23 -5.43 24.64 0.46
CA SER A 23 -6.18 25.72 -0.16
C SER A 23 -5.26 26.80 -0.71
N THR A 24 -5.72 27.49 -1.74
CA THR A 24 -4.99 28.60 -2.37
C THR A 24 -5.79 29.91 -2.31
N ALA A 25 -5.10 31.03 -2.45
CA ALA A 25 -5.75 32.34 -2.58
C ALA A 25 -6.60 32.46 -3.87
N GLY A 26 -6.39 31.58 -4.84
CA GLY A 26 -7.19 31.48 -6.06
C GLY A 26 -8.51 30.74 -5.92
N ASN A 27 -9.01 30.55 -4.70
CA ASN A 27 -10.27 29.88 -4.39
C ASN A 27 -10.31 28.40 -4.81
N LEU A 28 -9.17 27.71 -4.70
CA LEU A 28 -9.05 26.28 -4.98
C LEU A 28 -8.70 25.49 -3.71
N VAL A 29 -9.23 24.27 -3.61
CA VAL A 29 -8.80 23.25 -2.64
C VAL A 29 -8.28 22.07 -3.43
N PHE A 30 -7.05 21.65 -3.14
CA PHE A 30 -6.44 20.47 -3.73
C PHE A 30 -6.42 19.32 -2.73
N GLN A 31 -6.71 18.11 -3.20
CA GLN A 31 -6.63 16.88 -2.43
C GLN A 31 -6.16 15.71 -3.29
N GLY A 32 -5.25 14.90 -2.73
CA GLY A 32 -4.92 13.60 -3.29
C GLY A 32 -5.75 12.51 -2.64
N ASN A 33 -6.08 11.47 -3.38
CA ASN A 33 -6.96 10.40 -2.95
C ASN A 33 -6.31 9.01 -3.09
N ILE A 34 -6.80 8.05 -2.32
CA ILE A 34 -6.36 6.66 -2.38
C ILE A 34 -6.74 6.00 -3.72
N ASP A 35 -7.81 6.44 -4.35
CA ASP A 35 -8.27 5.94 -5.65
C ASP A 35 -7.43 6.43 -6.83
N GLU A 36 -6.26 7.03 -6.54
CA GLU A 36 -5.26 7.49 -7.50
C GLU A 36 -5.58 8.85 -8.14
N SER A 37 -6.65 9.52 -7.73
CA SER A 37 -6.98 10.85 -8.21
C SER A 37 -6.27 11.97 -7.44
N PHE A 38 -5.90 13.03 -8.15
CA PHE A 38 -5.50 14.31 -7.58
C PHE A 38 -6.45 15.38 -8.07
N ASP A 39 -7.26 15.90 -7.15
CA ASP A 39 -8.43 16.70 -7.51
C ASP A 39 -8.26 18.15 -7.05
N ALA A 40 -8.88 19.06 -7.82
CA ALA A 40 -9.05 20.46 -7.45
C ALA A 40 -10.53 20.81 -7.39
N TYR A 41 -10.92 21.38 -6.25
CA TYR A 41 -12.29 21.81 -5.98
C TYR A 41 -12.39 23.32 -5.87
N ASN A 42 -13.55 23.89 -6.22
CA ASN A 42 -13.92 25.24 -5.86
C ASN A 42 -14.07 25.34 -4.33
N ALA A 43 -13.32 26.25 -3.69
CA ALA A 43 -13.30 26.34 -2.23
C ALA A 43 -14.62 26.81 -1.61
N GLU A 44 -15.48 27.50 -2.36
CA GLU A 44 -16.78 27.98 -1.87
C GLU A 44 -17.90 26.97 -2.07
N THR A 45 -17.87 26.22 -3.18
CA THR A 45 -18.99 25.36 -3.58
C THR A 45 -18.73 23.87 -3.44
N GLY A 46 -17.44 23.46 -3.38
CA GLY A 46 -17.04 22.06 -3.41
C GLY A 46 -17.17 21.40 -4.79
N GLU A 47 -17.46 22.18 -5.83
CA GLU A 47 -17.50 21.67 -7.20
C GLU A 47 -16.11 21.20 -7.64
N GLU A 48 -16.02 19.97 -8.13
CA GLU A 48 -14.78 19.45 -8.73
C GLU A 48 -14.52 20.14 -10.06
N LEU A 49 -13.41 20.87 -10.13
CA LEU A 49 -13.02 21.65 -11.32
C LEU A 49 -12.01 20.94 -12.19
N TRP A 50 -11.24 20.02 -11.62
CA TRP A 50 -10.19 19.30 -12.31
C TRP A 50 -9.82 18.05 -11.53
N SER A 51 -9.49 16.98 -12.26
CA SER A 51 -8.99 15.73 -11.73
C SER A 51 -7.86 15.20 -12.60
N PHE A 52 -6.88 14.54 -11.95
CA PHE A 52 -5.72 13.97 -12.62
C PHE A 52 -5.45 12.55 -12.09
N ASP A 53 -5.32 11.58 -13.00
CA ASP A 53 -4.88 10.21 -12.65
C ASP A 53 -3.38 10.21 -12.35
N ALA A 54 -3.03 10.06 -11.08
CA ALA A 54 -1.64 9.97 -10.61
C ALA A 54 -1.04 8.57 -10.78
N GLN A 55 -1.84 7.60 -11.22
CA GLN A 55 -1.45 6.19 -11.42
C GLN A 55 -1.03 5.45 -10.13
N THR A 56 -1.24 6.05 -8.98
CA THR A 56 -0.95 5.47 -7.66
C THR A 56 -1.64 6.30 -6.59
N SER A 57 -1.91 5.69 -5.43
CA SER A 57 -2.58 6.38 -4.32
C SER A 57 -1.80 7.59 -3.82
N ILE A 58 -2.51 8.60 -3.35
CA ILE A 58 -1.95 9.84 -2.82
C ILE A 58 -2.37 9.97 -1.35
N LEU A 59 -1.38 9.88 -0.45
CA LEU A 59 -1.58 9.96 0.99
C LEU A 59 -0.90 11.20 1.61
N ALA A 60 -0.05 11.88 0.84
CA ALA A 60 0.62 13.10 1.27
C ALA A 60 -0.23 14.35 1.00
N PRO A 61 -0.10 15.40 1.82
CA PRO A 61 -0.68 16.69 1.51
C PRO A 61 0.08 17.34 0.35
N PRO A 62 -0.61 18.06 -0.55
CA PRO A 62 0.04 18.88 -1.56
C PRO A 62 0.67 20.15 -0.96
N ILE A 63 1.62 20.73 -1.68
CA ILE A 63 2.25 22.02 -1.36
C ILE A 63 2.15 22.97 -2.55
N SER A 64 2.15 24.28 -2.28
CA SER A 64 2.28 25.33 -3.29
C SER A 64 3.61 26.05 -3.14
N PHE A 65 4.26 26.33 -4.28
CA PHE A 65 5.50 27.09 -4.34
C PHE A 65 5.58 27.90 -5.63
N GLU A 66 6.52 28.82 -5.73
CA GLU A 66 6.72 29.66 -6.90
C GLU A 66 8.11 29.42 -7.48
N VAL A 67 8.18 29.35 -8.81
CA VAL A 67 9.43 29.32 -9.58
C VAL A 67 9.31 30.35 -10.69
N ASP A 68 10.24 31.30 -10.73
CA ASP A 68 10.31 32.37 -11.75
C ASP A 68 9.00 33.18 -11.90
N GLY A 69 8.24 33.36 -10.81
CA GLY A 69 6.97 34.09 -10.81
C GLY A 69 5.77 33.24 -11.23
N GLU A 70 5.95 31.94 -11.51
CA GLU A 70 4.88 31.01 -11.80
C GLU A 70 4.54 30.14 -10.60
N GLN A 71 3.26 30.05 -10.25
CA GLN A 71 2.79 29.14 -9.19
C GLN A 71 2.83 27.70 -9.65
N HIS A 72 3.37 26.85 -8.77
CA HIS A 72 3.37 25.42 -8.91
C HIS A 72 2.68 24.76 -7.71
N ILE A 73 2.06 23.62 -7.97
CA ILE A 73 1.53 22.72 -6.94
C ILE A 73 2.32 21.41 -7.06
N ALA A 74 2.81 20.89 -5.94
CA ALA A 74 3.46 19.58 -5.93
C ALA A 74 2.83 18.67 -4.89
N VAL A 75 2.85 17.36 -5.20
CA VAL A 75 2.37 16.31 -4.30
C VAL A 75 3.26 15.07 -4.44
N ALA A 76 3.59 14.45 -3.30
CA ALA A 76 4.21 13.13 -3.29
C ALA A 76 3.13 12.06 -3.44
N VAL A 77 3.32 11.16 -4.40
CA VAL A 77 2.38 10.08 -4.68
C VAL A 77 3.03 8.72 -4.41
N GLY A 78 2.24 7.74 -4.02
CA GLY A 78 2.67 6.41 -3.62
C GLY A 78 2.11 5.98 -2.26
N TYR A 79 2.35 4.73 -1.86
CA TYR A 79 1.81 4.12 -0.63
C TYR A 79 2.63 4.47 0.65
N GLY A 80 3.26 5.60 0.71
CA GLY A 80 4.23 6.00 1.73
C GLY A 80 3.68 6.25 3.15
N SER A 81 2.61 5.60 3.60
CA SER A 81 2.07 5.77 4.95
C SER A 81 1.84 4.45 5.68
N SER A 82 1.71 4.53 7.02
CA SER A 82 1.30 3.38 7.83
C SER A 82 -0.07 2.82 7.43
N THR A 83 -0.94 3.64 6.85
CA THR A 83 -2.25 3.21 6.32
C THR A 83 -2.08 2.12 5.26
N ALA A 84 -1.09 2.25 4.38
CA ALA A 84 -0.82 1.24 3.35
C ALA A 84 -0.39 -0.12 3.94
N LEU A 85 0.24 -0.13 5.12
CA LEU A 85 0.62 -1.34 5.83
C LEU A 85 -0.57 -2.04 6.52
N TRP A 86 -1.45 -1.24 7.14
CA TRP A 86 -2.53 -1.76 7.99
C TRP A 86 -3.84 -2.02 7.24
N GLN A 87 -4.01 -1.42 6.07
CA GLN A 87 -5.26 -1.42 5.29
C GLN A 87 -5.01 -1.71 3.81
N SER A 88 -4.01 -2.52 3.52
CA SER A 88 -3.68 -2.94 2.16
C SER A 88 -4.88 -3.51 1.40
N ASP A 89 -5.70 -4.30 2.07
CA ASP A 89 -6.90 -4.92 1.48
C ASP A 89 -7.97 -3.90 1.07
N GLN A 90 -7.98 -2.72 1.68
CA GLN A 90 -8.89 -1.63 1.31
C GLN A 90 -8.32 -0.73 0.22
N ILE A 91 -7.00 -0.58 0.18
CA ILE A 91 -6.29 0.25 -0.80
C ILE A 91 -6.17 -0.48 -2.13
N ASN A 92 -5.88 -1.77 -2.08
CA ASN A 92 -5.58 -2.62 -3.22
C ASN A 92 -6.19 -4.02 -3.03
N PRO A 93 -7.54 -4.12 -2.99
CA PRO A 93 -8.23 -5.36 -2.64
C PRO A 93 -7.97 -6.52 -3.61
N ASP A 94 -7.74 -6.21 -4.86
CA ASP A 94 -7.48 -7.18 -5.94
C ASP A 94 -5.99 -7.34 -6.28
N GLY A 95 -5.09 -6.62 -5.59
CA GLY A 95 -3.65 -6.68 -5.86
C GLY A 95 -3.21 -6.04 -7.18
N THR A 96 -4.10 -5.36 -7.91
CA THR A 96 -3.82 -4.81 -9.24
C THR A 96 -3.18 -3.42 -9.23
N LYS A 97 -3.37 -2.66 -8.16
CA LYS A 97 -2.79 -1.32 -8.02
C LYS A 97 -1.31 -1.39 -7.68
N GLN A 98 -0.52 -0.55 -8.34
CA GLN A 98 0.92 -0.50 -8.16
C GLN A 98 1.33 0.69 -7.29
N ASN A 99 2.36 0.49 -6.45
CA ASN A 99 3.02 1.58 -5.77
C ASN A 99 4.07 2.24 -6.70
N ILE A 100 3.67 3.30 -7.39
CA ILE A 100 4.53 4.05 -8.31
C ILE A 100 4.91 5.37 -7.62
N SER A 101 5.91 5.33 -6.74
CA SER A 101 6.33 6.51 -5.97
C SER A 101 6.95 7.58 -6.86
N ARG A 102 6.40 8.80 -6.79
CA ARG A 102 6.83 9.99 -7.56
C ARG A 102 6.59 11.26 -6.77
N ILE A 103 7.22 12.35 -7.23
CA ILE A 103 6.79 13.71 -6.91
C ILE A 103 6.22 14.28 -8.20
N LEU A 104 4.93 14.62 -8.17
CA LEU A 104 4.26 15.28 -9.28
C LEU A 104 4.24 16.78 -9.04
N ALA A 105 4.55 17.56 -10.07
CA ALA A 105 4.49 19.01 -10.04
C ALA A 105 3.60 19.51 -11.18
N PHE A 106 2.70 20.39 -10.86
CA PHE A 106 1.70 20.95 -11.77
C PHE A 106 1.85 22.46 -11.85
N ARG A 107 1.63 23.02 -13.03
CA ARG A 107 1.46 24.46 -13.25
C ARG A 107 0.30 24.71 -14.19
N LEU A 108 -0.27 25.88 -14.12
CA LEU A 108 -1.37 26.24 -15.03
C LEU A 108 -0.89 26.19 -16.50
N GLY A 109 -1.66 25.53 -17.36
CA GLY A 109 -1.31 25.32 -18.76
C GLY A 109 -0.21 24.29 -19.00
N GLY A 110 0.23 23.53 -18.00
CA GLY A 110 1.12 22.39 -18.17
C GLY A 110 0.47 21.30 -19.02
N SER A 111 1.29 20.61 -19.85
CA SER A 111 0.82 19.59 -20.80
C SER A 111 1.63 18.30 -20.75
N ALA A 112 2.48 18.12 -19.74
CA ALA A 112 3.23 16.88 -19.58
C ALA A 112 2.29 15.71 -19.28
N VAL A 113 2.60 14.54 -19.82
CA VAL A 113 1.86 13.30 -19.64
C VAL A 113 2.75 12.34 -18.84
N LEU A 114 2.17 11.57 -17.94
CA LEU A 114 2.88 10.51 -17.24
C LEU A 114 3.28 9.42 -18.25
N PRO A 115 4.42 8.76 -18.01
CA PRO A 115 4.75 7.53 -18.74
C PRO A 115 3.70 6.47 -18.48
N ASP A 116 3.60 5.49 -19.38
CA ASP A 116 2.73 4.33 -19.20
C ASP A 116 3.01 3.65 -17.87
N ARG A 117 1.96 3.07 -17.26
CA ARG A 117 2.12 2.27 -16.04
C ARG A 117 3.10 1.12 -16.33
N PRO A 118 4.06 0.85 -15.45
CA PRO A 118 4.88 -0.35 -15.58
C PRO A 118 3.99 -1.59 -15.61
N GLU A 119 4.42 -2.62 -16.33
CA GLU A 119 3.75 -3.91 -16.29
C GLU A 119 3.85 -4.49 -14.85
N LEU A 120 2.71 -4.95 -14.31
CA LEU A 120 2.69 -5.61 -13.02
C LEU A 120 3.27 -7.02 -13.17
N ILE A 121 4.51 -7.19 -12.71
CA ILE A 121 5.14 -8.50 -12.65
C ILE A 121 4.73 -9.15 -11.34
N THR A 122 3.73 -10.03 -11.39
CA THR A 122 3.33 -10.87 -10.27
C THR A 122 3.97 -12.25 -10.43
N ALA A 123 4.76 -12.68 -9.44
CA ALA A 123 5.08 -14.09 -9.32
C ALA A 123 3.78 -14.84 -8.99
N THR A 124 3.47 -15.88 -9.75
CA THR A 124 2.21 -16.64 -9.61
C THR A 124 2.43 -18.09 -9.28
N GLU A 125 3.69 -18.53 -9.23
CA GLU A 125 4.03 -19.91 -8.91
C GLU A 125 4.51 -20.00 -7.46
N PRO A 126 3.85 -20.81 -6.63
CA PRO A 126 4.31 -21.10 -5.28
C PRO A 126 5.74 -21.63 -5.27
N ALA A 127 6.55 -21.25 -4.30
CA ALA A 127 7.95 -21.66 -4.20
C ALA A 127 8.13 -23.10 -3.66
N ALA A 128 7.08 -23.68 -3.07
CA ALA A 128 7.08 -25.02 -2.51
C ALA A 128 5.69 -25.64 -2.58
N GLU A 129 5.61 -26.97 -2.53
CA GLU A 129 4.36 -27.70 -2.33
C GLU A 129 3.90 -27.59 -0.86
N PRO A 130 2.59 -27.67 -0.59
CA PRO A 130 2.06 -27.68 0.77
C PRO A 130 2.69 -28.80 1.63
N PHE A 131 2.96 -28.47 2.88
CA PHE A 131 3.57 -29.40 3.83
C PHE A 131 3.09 -29.07 5.25
N GLY A 132 3.40 -29.96 6.20
CA GLY A 132 2.91 -29.87 7.57
C GLY A 132 1.50 -30.48 7.69
N SER A 133 1.02 -30.59 8.91
CA SER A 133 -0.36 -30.98 9.21
C SER A 133 -1.28 -29.76 9.24
N ASP A 134 -2.60 -29.97 9.22
CA ASP A 134 -3.57 -28.88 9.41
C ASP A 134 -3.34 -28.13 10.74
N GLU A 135 -2.87 -28.84 11.77
CA GLU A 135 -2.53 -28.25 13.07
C GLU A 135 -1.31 -27.34 12.97
N ASP A 136 -0.29 -27.72 12.19
CA ASP A 136 0.91 -26.91 11.96
C ASP A 136 0.57 -25.64 11.16
N VAL A 137 -0.27 -25.76 10.13
CA VAL A 137 -0.75 -24.63 9.33
C VAL A 137 -1.56 -23.66 10.18
N GLU A 138 -2.43 -24.16 11.05
CA GLU A 138 -3.23 -23.31 11.94
C GLU A 138 -2.36 -22.62 13.01
N ALA A 139 -1.37 -23.33 13.59
CA ALA A 139 -0.37 -22.72 14.47
C ALA A 139 0.41 -21.61 13.73
N GLY A 140 0.82 -21.90 12.49
CA GLY A 140 1.47 -20.94 11.60
C GLY A 140 0.63 -19.71 11.31
N ARG A 141 -0.69 -19.87 11.12
CA ARG A 141 -1.63 -18.77 10.92
C ARG A 141 -1.63 -17.81 12.11
N PHE A 142 -1.68 -18.32 13.34
CA PHE A 142 -1.64 -17.47 14.53
C PHE A 142 -0.29 -16.79 14.71
N ALA A 143 0.81 -17.52 14.54
CA ALA A 143 2.16 -16.98 14.65
C ALA A 143 2.44 -15.92 13.56
N TYR A 144 1.94 -16.13 12.33
CA TYR A 144 1.99 -15.16 11.24
C TYR A 144 1.22 -13.88 11.58
N ALA A 145 0.00 -14.02 12.07
CA ALA A 145 -0.82 -12.85 12.44
C ALA A 145 -0.16 -12.01 13.54
N ALA A 146 0.49 -12.66 14.50
CA ALA A 146 1.16 -12.00 15.62
C ALA A 146 2.47 -11.30 15.25
N ASN A 147 3.21 -11.81 14.26
CA ASN A 147 4.60 -11.39 13.99
C ASN A 147 4.80 -10.79 12.58
N CYS A 148 4.05 -11.24 11.59
CA CYS A 148 4.29 -10.95 10.17
C CYS A 148 3.17 -10.12 9.52
N GLY A 149 1.91 -10.38 9.91
CA GLY A 149 0.71 -9.83 9.28
C GLY A 149 0.63 -8.31 9.32
N GLY A 150 1.19 -7.67 10.37
CA GLY A 150 1.24 -6.21 10.50
C GLY A 150 2.04 -5.51 9.39
N CYS A 151 2.96 -6.23 8.76
CA CYS A 151 3.76 -5.72 7.64
C CYS A 151 3.35 -6.38 6.31
N HIS A 152 3.21 -7.70 6.27
CA HIS A 152 2.97 -8.46 5.03
C HIS A 152 1.48 -8.66 4.71
N GLY A 153 0.58 -8.00 5.44
CA GLY A 153 -0.86 -8.05 5.17
C GLY A 153 -1.54 -9.36 5.58
N GLY A 154 -2.85 -9.43 5.38
CA GLY A 154 -3.62 -10.65 5.58
C GLY A 154 -3.27 -11.72 4.56
N ALA A 155 -3.40 -12.99 4.95
CA ALA A 155 -3.17 -14.15 4.08
C ALA A 155 -1.82 -14.11 3.32
N ALA A 156 -0.80 -13.46 3.87
CA ALA A 156 0.55 -13.31 3.30
C ALA A 156 0.63 -12.60 1.93
N ARG A 157 -0.41 -11.86 1.55
CA ARG A 157 -0.57 -11.23 0.20
C ARG A 157 0.31 -10.01 -0.05
N GLY A 158 0.99 -9.50 0.99
CA GLY A 158 1.73 -8.24 0.85
C GLY A 158 0.81 -7.04 0.63
N ASN A 159 1.38 -5.93 0.18
CA ASN A 159 0.63 -4.70 -0.06
C ASN A 159 1.27 -3.80 -1.14
N ASN A 160 2.04 -4.37 -2.06
CA ASN A 160 2.85 -3.68 -3.08
C ASN A 160 3.95 -2.74 -2.53
N LEU A 161 3.96 -2.44 -1.23
CA LEU A 161 5.07 -1.82 -0.52
C LEU A 161 6.00 -2.88 0.07
N LEU A 162 5.38 -3.94 0.62
CA LEU A 162 6.05 -5.12 1.15
C LEU A 162 5.65 -6.34 0.33
N PRO A 163 6.57 -7.30 0.13
CA PRO A 163 6.36 -8.38 -0.82
C PRO A 163 5.23 -9.33 -0.40
N ASP A 164 4.56 -9.88 -1.41
CA ASP A 164 3.70 -11.03 -1.29
C ASP A 164 4.55 -12.26 -0.95
N LEU A 165 4.37 -12.79 0.25
CA LEU A 165 5.19 -13.91 0.73
C LEU A 165 4.79 -15.24 0.13
N ARG A 166 3.57 -15.37 -0.38
CA ARG A 166 3.05 -16.61 -1.00
C ARG A 166 3.94 -17.10 -2.15
N TYR A 167 4.56 -16.15 -2.86
CA TYR A 167 5.44 -16.43 -4.01
C TYR A 167 6.90 -16.11 -3.72
N SER A 168 7.26 -15.97 -2.45
CA SER A 168 8.63 -15.68 -2.04
C SER A 168 9.54 -16.87 -2.27
N ALA A 169 10.65 -16.70 -3.00
CA ALA A 169 11.65 -17.73 -3.17
C ALA A 169 12.24 -18.24 -1.84
N TYR A 170 12.17 -17.45 -0.77
CA TYR A 170 12.62 -17.88 0.56
C TYR A 170 11.71 -18.94 1.18
N ALA A 171 10.44 -19.05 0.74
CA ALA A 171 9.54 -20.09 1.18
C ALA A 171 9.87 -21.49 0.63
N ALA A 172 10.81 -21.61 -0.32
CA ALA A 172 11.21 -22.86 -0.94
C ALA A 172 11.82 -23.91 0.02
N SER A 173 12.48 -23.46 1.10
CA SER A 173 13.07 -24.35 2.09
C SER A 173 13.12 -23.72 3.49
N ALA A 174 13.14 -24.57 4.51
CA ALA A 174 13.33 -24.13 5.91
C ALA A 174 14.63 -23.34 6.10
N GLU A 175 15.72 -23.74 5.45
CA GLU A 175 17.00 -23.05 5.54
C GLU A 175 16.91 -21.63 4.98
N ALA A 176 16.37 -21.46 3.79
CA ALA A 176 16.19 -20.15 3.15
C ALA A 176 15.26 -19.25 3.97
N TRP A 177 14.14 -19.81 4.47
CA TRP A 177 13.20 -19.11 5.33
C TRP A 177 13.82 -18.62 6.62
N ASN A 178 14.50 -19.52 7.36
CA ASN A 178 15.16 -19.21 8.61
C ASN A 178 16.32 -18.22 8.45
N SER A 179 17.01 -18.23 7.30
CA SER A 179 18.06 -17.23 7.03
C SER A 179 17.52 -15.80 7.05
N VAL A 180 16.28 -15.60 6.62
CA VAL A 180 15.60 -14.29 6.62
C VAL A 180 14.92 -14.02 7.95
N VAL A 181 14.03 -14.92 8.39
CA VAL A 181 13.15 -14.68 9.54
C VAL A 181 13.96 -14.65 10.85
N ILE A 182 14.85 -15.59 11.04
CA ILE A 182 15.70 -15.69 12.24
C ILE A 182 17.04 -15.02 12.00
N GLY A 183 17.73 -15.40 10.92
CA GLY A 183 19.09 -14.96 10.65
C GLY A 183 19.23 -13.51 10.21
N GLY A 184 18.12 -12.83 9.87
CA GLY A 184 18.14 -11.41 9.55
C GLY A 184 18.84 -11.06 8.23
N ALA A 185 18.88 -11.97 7.26
CA ALA A 185 19.58 -11.77 5.98
C ALA A 185 19.09 -10.53 5.18
N LEU A 186 17.92 -10.00 5.52
CA LEU A 186 17.32 -8.83 4.86
C LEU A 186 17.20 -7.60 5.79
N VAL A 187 17.91 -7.54 6.91
CA VAL A 187 17.86 -6.40 7.84
C VAL A 187 18.23 -5.09 7.14
N ASP A 188 19.24 -5.10 6.29
CA ASP A 188 19.64 -3.92 5.50
C ASP A 188 18.59 -3.48 4.47
N LYS A 189 17.59 -4.34 4.20
CA LYS A 189 16.44 -4.04 3.32
C LYS A 189 15.16 -3.71 4.10
N GLY A 190 15.25 -3.64 5.43
CA GLY A 190 14.15 -3.27 6.32
C GLY A 190 13.36 -4.43 6.93
N MET A 191 13.65 -5.69 6.57
CA MET A 191 13.07 -6.86 7.24
C MET A 191 13.82 -7.13 8.55
N VAL A 192 13.13 -7.03 9.67
CA VAL A 192 13.75 -7.28 10.99
C VAL A 192 14.05 -8.76 11.22
N SER A 193 15.07 -9.06 12.06
CA SER A 193 15.28 -10.40 12.57
C SER A 193 14.32 -10.68 13.72
N PHE A 194 13.78 -11.90 13.76
CA PHE A 194 12.89 -12.38 14.82
C PHE A 194 13.58 -13.38 15.76
N GLU A 195 14.92 -13.51 15.73
CA GLU A 195 15.71 -14.44 16.56
C GLU A 195 15.32 -14.39 18.04
N ALA A 196 14.99 -13.23 18.57
CA ALA A 196 14.62 -13.06 19.98
C ALA A 196 13.16 -13.47 20.31
N ARG A 197 12.34 -13.81 19.32
CA ARG A 197 10.88 -13.99 19.47
C ARG A 197 10.34 -15.27 18.87
N ILE A 198 10.93 -15.74 17.80
CA ILE A 198 10.49 -16.89 17.01
C ILE A 198 11.62 -17.92 16.99
N ASP A 199 11.33 -19.14 17.39
CA ASP A 199 12.25 -20.25 17.24
C ASP A 199 12.14 -20.92 15.86
N PRO A 200 13.06 -21.83 15.49
CA PRO A 200 13.03 -22.49 14.19
C PRO A 200 11.78 -23.33 13.93
N GLU A 201 11.13 -23.88 14.95
CA GLU A 201 9.91 -24.68 14.82
C GLU A 201 8.71 -23.76 14.50
N GLU A 202 8.56 -22.67 15.25
CA GLU A 202 7.52 -21.68 14.99
C GLU A 202 7.71 -21.01 13.62
N ALA A 203 8.95 -20.74 13.22
CA ALA A 203 9.25 -20.21 11.88
C ALA A 203 8.83 -21.19 10.76
N GLU A 204 8.95 -22.52 11.00
CA GLU A 204 8.51 -23.54 10.05
C GLU A 204 6.98 -23.63 9.98
N PHE A 205 6.25 -23.47 11.07
CA PHE A 205 4.80 -23.35 11.06
C PHE A 205 4.34 -22.14 10.27
N ILE A 206 5.00 -20.98 10.45
CA ILE A 206 4.71 -19.77 9.65
C ILE A 206 4.95 -20.04 8.16
N ARG A 207 6.04 -20.75 7.81
CA ARG A 207 6.34 -21.11 6.41
C ARG A 207 5.28 -22.04 5.85
N ALA A 208 4.83 -23.04 6.62
CA ALA A 208 3.75 -23.94 6.20
C ALA A 208 2.47 -23.16 5.90
N TYR A 209 2.07 -22.24 6.76
CA TYR A 209 0.93 -21.36 6.54
C TYR A 209 1.09 -20.50 5.26
N VAL A 210 2.26 -19.86 5.06
CA VAL A 210 2.51 -19.03 3.88
C VAL A 210 2.42 -19.83 2.59
N VAL A 211 2.97 -21.05 2.59
CA VAL A 211 2.89 -21.98 1.43
C VAL A 211 1.44 -22.46 1.20
N ASP A 212 0.71 -22.76 2.26
CA ASP A 212 -0.71 -23.10 2.18
C ASP A 212 -1.52 -21.97 1.54
N GLN A 213 -1.29 -20.73 1.96
CA GLN A 213 -1.94 -19.57 1.38
C GLN A 213 -1.60 -19.33 -0.10
N ALA A 214 -0.46 -19.82 -0.58
CA ALA A 214 -0.09 -19.76 -1.98
C ALA A 214 -0.89 -20.74 -2.86
N HIS A 215 -1.42 -21.79 -2.25
CA HIS A 215 -2.24 -22.83 -2.89
C HIS A 215 -3.74 -22.68 -2.59
N ALA A 216 -4.11 -21.76 -1.67
CA ALA A 216 -5.51 -21.50 -1.37
C ALA A 216 -6.24 -20.93 -2.60
N ASP A 217 -7.46 -21.39 -2.81
CA ASP A 217 -8.32 -20.84 -3.85
C ASP A 217 -8.69 -19.37 -3.51
N PRO A 218 -8.35 -18.40 -4.36
CA PRO A 218 -8.68 -16.99 -4.10
C PRO A 218 -10.20 -16.75 -3.99
N ASP A 219 -11.02 -17.62 -4.56
CA ASP A 219 -12.49 -17.49 -4.55
C ASP A 219 -13.13 -18.13 -3.30
N ALA A 220 -12.40 -18.94 -2.53
CA ALA A 220 -12.91 -19.62 -1.34
C ALA A 220 -13.07 -18.68 -0.13
N GLU A 221 -12.36 -17.55 -0.09
CA GLU A 221 -12.45 -16.55 1.00
C GLU A 221 -13.55 -15.51 0.80
N ALA A 222 -14.24 -15.51 -0.34
CA ALA A 222 -15.30 -14.52 -0.66
C ALA A 222 -16.70 -14.93 -0.15
N LEU A 223 -16.83 -16.03 0.59
CA LEU A 223 -18.06 -16.54 1.21
C LEU A 223 -17.97 -16.40 2.75
#